data_62edf55a2ed7fbb51d8e6fb80f3f72de
#
_entry.id   62edf55a2ed7fbb51d8e6fb80f3f72de
#
_cell.length_a   1.000
_cell.length_b   1.000
_cell.length_c   1.000
_cell.angle_alpha   90.00
_cell.angle_beta   90.00
_cell.angle_gamma   90.00
#
_symmetry.space_group_name_H-M   'P 1'
#
loop_
_entity.id
_entity.type
_entity.pdbx_description
1 polymer ?
#
loop_
_entity_poly.entity_id
_entity_poly.type
_entity_poly.pdbx_seq_one_letter_code
_entity_poly.pdbx_strand_id
1 'polypeptide(L)'
;MITNSDVLVVGAGTAGTYISWIIAKKGYSVILIEKDKKEDVGKRLDVIHFESDRIEKAGIPPFKIGDPDCIDIRDISYVITPDFKTELKIRALQTIVRLTPFLNKMYKLLESDGVKIVFSCEFKELIYENGRIVGLIAEKDGTSIEFRSRLVIDASGKPAVVRTLLPKNYGIETFKLEPQNVMYVLLQYIKWKDPEGHHPKIDSGYNWWLLWFGPSYDKDGAILGVGQPGSYENAKKAREDFLSRANIPPYEIIKEEKGFTPYRRPPFSLVADGFLCIGDAAAITYPFSGHGVTATWVLCMIATNIIGKELKTEGYITKERLWDINVKYFRDQGAKFAALLTQLSGVLNFNEKEWNYFLKKGLIYQTGKDDDIPEPNKEYEEKMSVGAMIKFLMKILWGLIKRKLSLKNMKRLINANGLASKIQRHYEKFPQNFEDFEDWVIKTKELWAQKKVAVKKLPNVSIEYN
;
A
#
# COMPACT_ATOMS: atom_id res chain seq x y z
N MET A 1 27.01 19.44 15.19
CA MET A 1 27.82 18.21 14.87
C MET A 1 27.47 17.82 13.44
N ILE A 2 28.45 17.62 12.58
CA ILE A 2 28.22 17.19 11.18
C ILE A 2 28.47 15.69 11.11
N THR A 3 27.53 14.94 10.52
CA THR A 3 27.67 13.49 10.32
C THR A 3 27.45 13.17 8.83
N ASN A 4 28.36 12.42 8.23
CA ASN A 4 28.33 12.08 6.81
C ASN A 4 27.95 10.62 6.57
N SER A 5 27.24 10.35 5.44
CA SER A 5 26.96 9.02 4.93
C SER A 5 26.77 9.06 3.41
N ASP A 6 26.78 7.92 2.74
CA ASP A 6 26.42 7.85 1.32
C ASP A 6 24.94 8.12 1.12
N VAL A 7 24.11 7.54 2.00
CA VAL A 7 22.66 7.65 1.95
C VAL A 7 22.09 8.00 3.33
N LEU A 8 21.14 8.91 3.33
CA LEU A 8 20.39 9.32 4.52
C LEU A 8 18.91 8.99 4.30
N VAL A 9 18.32 8.26 5.24
CA VAL A 9 16.91 7.82 5.18
C VAL A 9 16.12 8.45 6.32
N VAL A 10 14.96 9.00 6.01
CA VAL A 10 14.04 9.61 6.98
C VAL A 10 12.83 8.72 7.21
N GLY A 11 12.70 8.19 8.43
CA GLY A 11 11.63 7.30 8.86
C GLY A 11 12.07 5.84 8.98
N ALA A 12 12.03 5.28 10.20
CA ALA A 12 12.44 3.91 10.51
C ALA A 12 11.27 2.91 10.52
N GLY A 13 10.21 3.18 9.76
CA GLY A 13 9.15 2.22 9.48
C GLY A 13 9.57 1.14 8.48
N THR A 14 8.60 0.36 7.99
CA THR A 14 8.85 -0.79 7.10
C THR A 14 9.58 -0.44 5.80
N ALA A 15 9.33 0.73 5.23
CA ALA A 15 9.99 1.18 4.01
C ALA A 15 11.44 1.59 4.26
N GLY A 16 11.67 2.45 5.28
CA GLY A 16 12.99 2.97 5.60
C GLY A 16 13.94 1.90 6.14
N THR A 17 13.47 1.00 6.97
CA THR A 17 14.29 -0.14 7.43
C THR A 17 14.71 -1.03 6.26
N TYR A 18 13.80 -1.36 5.37
CA TYR A 18 14.10 -2.25 4.26
C TYR A 18 15.09 -1.63 3.27
N ILE A 19 14.87 -0.38 2.82
CA ILE A 19 15.77 0.28 1.87
C ILE A 19 17.17 0.48 2.49
N SER A 20 17.25 0.87 3.77
CA SER A 20 18.52 1.05 4.49
C SER A 20 19.31 -0.25 4.54
N TRP A 21 18.64 -1.37 4.86
CA TRP A 21 19.24 -2.68 4.94
C TRP A 21 19.84 -3.14 3.61
N ILE A 22 19.04 -3.10 2.53
CA ILE A 22 19.51 -3.59 1.23
C ILE A 22 20.57 -2.70 0.57
N ILE A 23 20.65 -1.40 0.93
CA ILE A 23 21.74 -0.50 0.51
C ILE A 23 23.01 -0.80 1.31
N ALA A 24 22.92 -0.97 2.64
CA ALA A 24 24.06 -1.32 3.49
C ALA A 24 24.68 -2.67 3.09
N LYS A 25 23.87 -3.67 2.74
CA LYS A 25 24.35 -4.95 2.18
C LYS A 25 25.18 -4.83 0.90
N LYS A 26 25.10 -3.70 0.20
CA LYS A 26 25.96 -3.39 -0.95
C LYS A 26 27.27 -2.68 -0.54
N GLY A 27 27.49 -2.46 0.76
CA GLY A 27 28.70 -1.86 1.31
C GLY A 27 28.69 -0.34 1.40
N TYR A 28 27.52 0.32 1.26
CA TYR A 28 27.38 1.75 1.39
C TYR A 28 27.01 2.17 2.81
N SER A 29 27.54 3.30 3.25
CA SER A 29 27.21 3.87 4.55
C SER A 29 25.81 4.47 4.56
N VAL A 30 24.98 4.06 5.52
CA VAL A 30 23.59 4.52 5.66
C VAL A 30 23.35 5.06 7.06
N ILE A 31 22.72 6.24 7.13
CA ILE A 31 22.15 6.78 8.36
C ILE A 31 20.63 6.76 8.22
N LEU A 32 19.95 6.20 9.20
CA LEU A 32 18.49 6.15 9.30
C LEU A 32 18.04 6.97 10.50
N ILE A 33 17.27 8.03 10.29
CA ILE A 33 16.71 8.85 11.38
C ILE A 33 15.21 8.55 11.57
N GLU A 34 14.76 8.60 12.83
CA GLU A 34 13.38 8.40 13.22
C GLU A 34 12.99 9.36 14.33
N LYS A 35 11.85 10.04 14.18
CA LYS A 35 11.35 11.00 15.17
C LYS A 35 10.89 10.34 16.47
N ASP A 36 10.31 9.15 16.38
CA ASP A 36 9.80 8.42 17.53
C ASP A 36 10.93 7.65 18.25
N LYS A 37 10.69 7.27 19.49
CA LYS A 37 11.55 6.34 20.22
C LYS A 37 11.46 4.96 19.59
N LYS A 38 12.52 4.15 19.73
CA LYS A 38 12.59 2.78 19.19
C LYS A 38 11.36 1.94 19.54
N GLU A 39 10.94 2.02 20.78
CA GLU A 39 9.80 1.27 21.32
C GLU A 39 8.43 1.74 20.81
N ASP A 40 8.33 2.95 20.24
CA ASP A 40 7.06 3.53 19.79
C ASP A 40 6.81 3.33 18.29
N VAL A 41 7.86 2.99 17.53
CA VAL A 41 7.71 2.72 16.10
C VAL A 41 6.91 1.45 15.87
N GLY A 42 5.90 1.52 15.02
CA GLY A 42 5.05 0.36 14.65
C GLY A 42 3.89 0.07 15.60
N LYS A 43 3.70 0.83 16.68
CA LYS A 43 2.60 0.60 17.64
C LYS A 43 1.21 0.92 17.10
N ARG A 44 1.08 1.68 16.01
CA ARG A 44 -0.22 2.19 15.52
C ARG A 44 -1.04 1.18 14.72
N LEU A 45 -0.40 0.19 14.12
CA LEU A 45 -1.02 -0.95 13.44
C LEU A 45 -0.18 -2.18 13.80
N ASP A 46 -0.59 -2.89 14.85
CA ASP A 46 0.20 -3.97 15.43
C ASP A 46 0.25 -5.21 14.51
N VAL A 47 -0.85 -5.48 13.80
CA VAL A 47 -0.92 -6.64 12.91
C VAL A 47 -1.05 -6.20 11.45
N ILE A 48 -0.16 -6.69 10.62
CA ILE A 48 -0.13 -6.44 9.19
C ILE A 48 0.03 -7.76 8.40
N HIS A 49 -0.36 -7.73 7.13
CA HIS A 49 -0.29 -8.87 6.23
C HIS A 49 0.75 -8.64 5.15
N PHE A 50 1.59 -9.63 4.90
CA PHE A 50 2.54 -9.66 3.79
C PHE A 50 2.14 -10.76 2.81
N GLU A 51 2.26 -10.49 1.51
CA GLU A 51 2.23 -11.56 0.52
C GLU A 51 3.49 -12.41 0.68
N SER A 52 3.32 -13.71 0.96
CA SER A 52 4.42 -14.60 1.35
C SER A 52 5.48 -14.75 0.25
N ASP A 53 5.08 -14.76 -1.02
CA ASP A 53 5.99 -14.81 -2.18
C ASP A 53 6.87 -13.55 -2.29
N ARG A 54 6.42 -12.42 -1.75
CA ARG A 54 7.17 -11.16 -1.74
C ARG A 54 8.26 -11.14 -0.68
N ILE A 55 8.08 -11.88 0.42
CA ILE A 55 9.06 -12.00 1.51
C ILE A 55 10.36 -12.64 0.98
N GLU A 56 10.21 -13.76 0.28
CA GLU A 56 11.35 -14.47 -0.32
C GLU A 56 12.06 -13.60 -1.38
N LYS A 57 11.30 -13.00 -2.30
CA LYS A 57 11.84 -12.09 -3.34
C LYS A 57 12.57 -10.89 -2.75
N ALA A 58 12.11 -10.40 -1.59
CA ALA A 58 12.76 -9.31 -0.86
C ALA A 58 14.03 -9.76 -0.10
N GLY A 59 14.32 -11.05 -0.05
CA GLY A 59 15.45 -11.60 0.69
C GLY A 59 15.35 -11.45 2.21
N ILE A 60 14.13 -11.21 2.71
CA ILE A 60 13.85 -11.11 4.15
C ILE A 60 13.90 -12.52 4.75
N PRO A 61 14.55 -12.68 5.94
CA PRO A 61 14.55 -13.96 6.62
C PRO A 61 13.14 -14.53 6.80
N PRO A 62 12.92 -15.83 6.51
CA PRO A 62 11.60 -16.43 6.57
C PRO A 62 10.97 -16.32 7.96
N PHE A 63 9.67 -16.14 7.98
CA PHE A 63 8.88 -16.16 9.21
C PHE A 63 8.56 -17.60 9.61
N LYS A 64 8.49 -17.85 10.92
CA LYS A 64 8.08 -19.14 11.47
C LYS A 64 6.96 -18.91 12.47
N ILE A 65 5.91 -19.71 12.38
CA ILE A 65 4.81 -19.69 13.37
C ILE A 65 5.42 -20.01 14.75
N GLY A 66 5.11 -19.15 15.73
CA GLY A 66 5.69 -19.21 17.07
C GLY A 66 6.80 -18.18 17.32
N ASP A 67 7.38 -17.57 16.27
CA ASP A 67 8.27 -16.43 16.44
C ASP A 67 7.48 -15.19 16.89
N PRO A 68 8.07 -14.27 17.67
CA PRO A 68 7.38 -13.08 18.17
C PRO A 68 6.79 -12.19 17.07
N ASP A 69 7.36 -12.22 15.87
CA ASP A 69 6.95 -11.41 14.72
C ASP A 69 5.99 -12.15 13.78
N CYS A 70 5.69 -13.44 14.00
CA CYS A 70 4.80 -14.23 13.15
C CYS A 70 3.58 -14.74 13.90
N ILE A 71 2.41 -14.27 13.54
CA ILE A 71 1.13 -14.76 14.10
C ILE A 71 0.71 -16.03 13.39
N ASP A 72 0.69 -15.99 12.04
CA ASP A 72 0.19 -17.10 11.23
C ASP A 72 0.73 -17.03 9.79
N ILE A 73 0.68 -18.16 9.08
CA ILE A 73 0.98 -18.27 7.65
C ILE A 73 -0.18 -19.01 7.01
N ARG A 74 -0.84 -18.37 6.04
CA ARG A 74 -2.06 -18.88 5.42
C ARG A 74 -1.96 -18.85 3.90
N ASP A 75 -2.61 -19.80 3.26
CA ASP A 75 -2.71 -19.91 1.81
C ASP A 75 -4.16 -19.76 1.30
N ILE A 76 -5.13 -19.75 2.20
CA ILE A 76 -6.56 -19.67 1.85
C ILE A 76 -7.21 -18.51 2.61
N SER A 77 -7.93 -17.68 1.86
CA SER A 77 -8.88 -16.68 2.39
C SER A 77 -10.29 -16.97 1.88
N TYR A 78 -11.27 -16.41 2.55
CA TYR A 78 -12.68 -16.60 2.23
C TYR A 78 -13.33 -15.29 1.84
N VAL A 79 -14.17 -15.30 0.82
CA VAL A 79 -15.01 -14.14 0.44
C VAL A 79 -16.47 -14.52 0.61
N ILE A 80 -17.13 -13.78 1.48
CA ILE A 80 -18.54 -14.04 1.83
C ILE A 80 -19.43 -13.07 1.06
N THR A 81 -20.49 -13.61 0.46
CA THR A 81 -21.48 -12.78 -0.25
C THR A 81 -22.28 -11.91 0.71
N PRO A 82 -22.76 -10.71 0.28
CA PRO A 82 -23.55 -9.82 1.14
C PRO A 82 -24.82 -10.45 1.74
N ASP A 83 -25.39 -11.46 1.09
CA ASP A 83 -26.53 -12.22 1.61
C ASP A 83 -26.14 -13.38 2.56
N PHE A 84 -24.87 -13.51 2.90
CA PHE A 84 -24.27 -14.54 3.77
C PHE A 84 -24.54 -16.01 3.33
N LYS A 85 -24.99 -16.21 2.06
CA LYS A 85 -25.41 -17.54 1.58
C LYS A 85 -24.33 -18.28 0.80
N THR A 86 -23.28 -17.60 0.41
CA THR A 86 -22.21 -18.20 -0.41
C THR A 86 -20.86 -17.76 0.11
N GLU A 87 -20.01 -18.73 0.33
CA GLU A 87 -18.61 -18.57 0.68
C GLU A 87 -17.77 -19.01 -0.52
N LEU A 88 -16.82 -18.17 -0.91
CA LEU A 88 -15.85 -18.45 -1.95
C LEU A 88 -14.49 -18.65 -1.30
N LYS A 89 -13.79 -19.72 -1.65
CA LYS A 89 -12.38 -19.91 -1.27
C LYS A 89 -11.50 -19.27 -2.33
N ILE A 90 -10.51 -18.50 -1.90
CA ILE A 90 -9.49 -17.93 -2.77
C ILE A 90 -8.11 -18.25 -2.21
N ARG A 91 -7.14 -18.51 -3.08
CA ARG A 91 -5.77 -18.69 -2.64
C ARG A 91 -5.17 -17.30 -2.37
N ALA A 92 -4.67 -17.10 -1.16
CA ALA A 92 -4.04 -15.86 -0.74
C ALA A 92 -2.89 -16.21 0.19
N LEU A 93 -1.71 -16.46 -0.39
CA LEU A 93 -0.50 -16.74 0.37
C LEU A 93 -0.12 -15.50 1.19
N GLN A 94 -0.43 -15.54 2.49
CA GLN A 94 -0.22 -14.44 3.42
C GLN A 94 0.55 -14.88 4.65
N THR A 95 1.51 -14.05 5.05
CA THR A 95 2.17 -14.12 6.35
C THR A 95 1.64 -12.98 7.20
N ILE A 96 1.05 -13.32 8.34
CA ILE A 96 0.46 -12.38 9.29
C ILE A 96 1.50 -12.05 10.34
N VAL A 97 1.84 -10.77 10.42
CA VAL A 97 3.04 -10.27 11.10
C VAL A 97 2.66 -9.28 12.18
N ARG A 98 3.31 -9.38 13.35
CA ARG A 98 3.31 -8.33 14.36
C ARG A 98 4.37 -7.29 14.00
N LEU A 99 3.94 -6.05 13.81
CA LEU A 99 4.78 -5.01 13.23
C LEU A 99 5.96 -4.64 14.14
N THR A 100 5.73 -4.39 15.42
CA THR A 100 6.81 -3.98 16.34
C THR A 100 7.89 -5.06 16.50
N PRO A 101 7.59 -6.34 16.76
CA PRO A 101 8.58 -7.40 16.75
C PRO A 101 9.33 -7.55 15.41
N PHE A 102 8.63 -7.43 14.29
CA PHE A 102 9.26 -7.44 12.97
C PHE A 102 10.26 -6.30 12.78
N LEU A 103 9.87 -5.06 13.13
CA LEU A 103 10.78 -3.92 13.06
C LEU A 103 11.99 -4.10 13.96
N ASN A 104 11.81 -4.63 15.18
CA ASN A 104 12.92 -4.94 16.07
C ASN A 104 13.89 -5.98 15.48
N LYS A 105 13.38 -6.99 14.75
CA LYS A 105 14.19 -7.94 13.99
C LYS A 105 14.95 -7.23 12.88
N MET A 106 14.29 -6.35 12.14
CA MET A 106 14.92 -5.54 11.09
C MET A 106 16.00 -4.63 11.64
N TYR A 107 15.77 -3.94 12.78
CA TYR A 107 16.79 -3.06 13.39
C TYR A 107 18.06 -3.84 13.76
N LYS A 108 17.94 -5.06 14.26
CA LYS A 108 19.13 -5.91 14.54
C LYS A 108 19.89 -6.23 13.25
N LEU A 109 19.21 -6.52 12.15
CA LEU A 109 19.85 -6.73 10.85
C LEU A 109 20.54 -5.46 10.34
N LEU A 110 19.90 -4.29 10.49
CA LEU A 110 20.50 -3.01 10.11
C LEU A 110 21.78 -2.74 10.90
N GLU A 111 21.72 -2.90 12.21
CA GLU A 111 22.87 -2.70 13.12
C GLU A 111 24.03 -3.66 12.76
N SER A 112 23.72 -4.94 12.47
CA SER A 112 24.75 -5.91 12.07
C SER A 112 25.40 -5.59 10.72
N ASP A 113 24.67 -4.95 9.81
CA ASP A 113 25.18 -4.53 8.49
C ASP A 113 25.70 -3.07 8.49
N GLY A 114 25.93 -2.50 9.69
CA GLY A 114 26.61 -1.21 9.88
C GLY A 114 25.74 0.03 9.64
N VAL A 115 24.41 -0.10 9.57
CA VAL A 115 23.52 1.06 9.49
C VAL A 115 23.49 1.79 10.83
N LYS A 116 23.71 3.12 10.80
CA LYS A 116 23.54 3.97 11.99
C LYS A 116 22.09 4.39 12.10
N ILE A 117 21.36 3.86 13.11
CA ILE A 117 19.99 4.25 13.40
C ILE A 117 19.98 5.31 14.49
N VAL A 118 19.27 6.43 14.26
CA VAL A 118 19.15 7.53 15.23
C VAL A 118 17.66 7.74 15.53
N PHE A 119 17.20 7.19 16.64
CA PHE A 119 15.85 7.40 17.16
C PHE A 119 15.72 8.70 17.93
N SER A 120 14.49 9.15 18.16
CA SER A 120 14.16 10.45 18.77
C SER A 120 14.85 11.60 18.04
N CYS A 121 14.94 11.51 16.71
CA CYS A 121 15.61 12.44 15.85
C CYS A 121 14.67 12.90 14.73
N GLU A 122 14.12 14.11 14.91
CA GLU A 122 13.08 14.64 14.04
C GLU A 122 13.67 15.47 12.90
N PHE A 123 13.32 15.16 11.67
CA PHE A 123 13.65 15.96 10.49
C PHE A 123 13.07 17.38 10.62
N LYS A 124 13.88 18.41 10.31
CA LYS A 124 13.47 19.81 10.33
C LYS A 124 13.53 20.47 8.95
N GLU A 125 14.66 20.42 8.28
CA GLU A 125 14.86 21.07 6.99
C GLU A 125 15.91 20.37 6.10
N LEU A 126 15.85 20.65 4.80
CA LEU A 126 16.83 20.15 3.83
C LEU A 126 17.98 21.13 3.65
N ILE A 127 19.16 20.57 3.39
CA ILE A 127 20.35 21.34 3.05
C ILE A 127 20.56 21.29 1.52
N TYR A 128 20.70 22.46 0.92
CA TYR A 128 20.91 22.62 -0.50
C TYR A 128 22.29 23.19 -0.83
N GLU A 129 22.95 22.64 -1.84
CA GLU A 129 24.14 23.20 -2.47
C GLU A 129 23.95 23.21 -3.99
N ASN A 130 24.18 24.36 -4.62
CA ASN A 130 23.96 24.54 -6.04
C ASN A 130 22.57 24.07 -6.53
N GLY A 131 21.53 24.31 -5.71
CA GLY A 131 20.14 23.92 -6.00
C GLY A 131 19.83 22.44 -5.82
N ARG A 132 20.77 21.63 -5.29
CA ARG A 132 20.62 20.18 -5.07
C ARG A 132 20.60 19.85 -3.59
N ILE A 133 19.86 18.82 -3.22
CA ILE A 133 19.85 18.29 -1.85
C ILE A 133 21.19 17.58 -1.60
N VAL A 134 21.85 17.97 -0.49
CA VAL A 134 23.11 17.38 -0.03
C VAL A 134 23.06 16.91 1.42
N GLY A 135 21.88 16.94 2.04
CA GLY A 135 21.67 16.53 3.42
C GLY A 135 20.43 17.14 4.04
N LEU A 136 20.36 17.06 5.34
CA LEU A 136 19.28 17.66 6.14
C LEU A 136 19.75 18.06 7.53
N ILE A 137 18.94 18.91 8.18
CA ILE A 137 19.03 19.22 9.60
C ILE A 137 17.91 18.46 10.31
N ALA A 138 18.25 17.81 11.39
CA ALA A 138 17.31 17.16 12.31
C ALA A 138 17.58 17.59 13.74
N GLU A 139 16.60 17.44 14.61
CA GLU A 139 16.69 17.76 16.04
C GLU A 139 16.59 16.48 16.87
N LYS A 140 17.51 16.34 17.80
CA LYS A 140 17.49 15.28 18.81
C LYS A 140 17.72 15.87 20.18
N ASP A 141 16.82 15.62 21.12
CA ASP A 141 16.91 16.10 22.51
C ASP A 141 17.18 17.61 22.59
N GLY A 142 16.51 18.41 21.74
CA GLY A 142 16.68 19.86 21.64
C GLY A 142 17.99 20.33 20.97
N THR A 143 18.81 19.39 20.49
CA THR A 143 20.06 19.68 19.80
C THR A 143 19.90 19.49 18.28
N SER A 144 20.26 20.54 17.53
CA SER A 144 20.30 20.50 16.07
C SER A 144 21.51 19.71 15.57
N ILE A 145 21.29 18.77 14.67
CA ILE A 145 22.30 17.90 14.06
C ILE A 145 22.23 18.05 12.55
N GLU A 146 23.38 18.33 11.94
CA GLU A 146 23.53 18.36 10.49
C GLU A 146 23.96 16.99 9.98
N PHE A 147 23.19 16.44 9.04
CA PHE A 147 23.52 15.20 8.33
C PHE A 147 23.77 15.52 6.86
N ARG A 148 24.92 15.07 6.36
CA ARG A 148 25.32 15.20 4.95
C ARG A 148 25.29 13.86 4.25
N SER A 149 24.78 13.85 3.00
CA SER A 149 24.74 12.64 2.19
C SER A 149 24.66 12.98 0.71
N ARG A 150 24.99 12.00 -0.13
CA ARG A 150 24.83 12.11 -1.59
C ARG A 150 23.38 11.88 -2.03
N LEU A 151 22.57 11.21 -1.20
CA LEU A 151 21.16 10.90 -1.45
C LEU A 151 20.36 10.94 -0.16
N VAL A 152 19.25 11.67 -0.18
CA VAL A 152 18.23 11.67 0.87
C VAL A 152 17.00 10.87 0.41
N ILE A 153 16.55 9.93 1.22
CA ILE A 153 15.37 9.09 0.95
C ILE A 153 14.26 9.44 1.93
N ASP A 154 13.12 9.91 1.40
CA ASP A 154 11.90 10.10 2.20
C ASP A 154 11.14 8.78 2.33
N ALA A 155 11.21 8.17 3.50
CA ALA A 155 10.45 7.01 3.94
C ALA A 155 9.59 7.34 5.18
N SER A 156 9.25 8.62 5.37
CA SER A 156 8.57 9.15 6.54
C SER A 156 7.08 8.79 6.63
N GLY A 157 6.60 7.96 5.71
CA GLY A 157 5.24 7.48 5.70
C GLY A 157 4.23 8.53 5.21
N LYS A 158 3.01 8.46 5.70
CA LYS A 158 1.86 9.24 5.21
C LYS A 158 2.05 10.76 5.23
N PRO A 159 2.72 11.36 6.24
CA PRO A 159 2.99 12.79 6.26
C PRO A 159 3.91 13.26 5.13
N ALA A 160 4.78 12.39 4.61
CA ALA A 160 5.76 12.69 3.58
C ALA A 160 6.55 13.97 3.90
N VAL A 161 7.09 14.03 5.13
CA VAL A 161 7.61 15.28 5.73
C VAL A 161 8.74 15.92 4.92
N VAL A 162 9.54 15.12 4.22
CA VAL A 162 10.61 15.64 3.35
C VAL A 162 10.03 16.09 2.00
N ARG A 163 9.28 15.21 1.32
CA ARG A 163 8.72 15.49 -0.01
C ARG A 163 7.79 16.72 -0.02
N THR A 164 7.01 16.92 1.04
CA THR A 164 6.06 18.05 1.11
C THR A 164 6.72 19.40 1.35
N LEU A 165 7.98 19.42 1.78
CA LEU A 165 8.79 20.64 1.96
C LEU A 165 9.67 20.96 0.76
N LEU A 166 9.74 20.11 -0.25
CA LEU A 166 10.49 20.41 -1.47
C LEU A 166 9.96 21.66 -2.17
N PRO A 167 10.81 22.47 -2.79
CA PRO A 167 10.37 23.57 -3.64
C PRO A 167 9.45 23.07 -4.76
N LYS A 168 8.42 23.83 -5.13
CA LYS A 168 7.43 23.44 -6.17
C LYS A 168 8.06 23.08 -7.51
N ASN A 169 9.20 23.67 -7.83
CA ASN A 169 9.96 23.46 -9.06
C ASN A 169 11.05 22.39 -8.94
N TYR A 170 11.12 21.66 -7.83
CA TYR A 170 12.16 20.64 -7.60
C TYR A 170 11.99 19.36 -8.44
N GLY A 171 10.92 19.27 -9.23
CA GLY A 171 10.69 18.17 -10.16
C GLY A 171 9.92 16.99 -9.57
N ILE A 172 9.42 17.10 -8.34
CA ILE A 172 8.52 16.15 -7.67
C ILE A 172 7.26 16.88 -7.20
N GLU A 173 6.11 16.22 -7.29
CA GLU A 173 4.86 16.76 -6.73
C GLU A 173 4.90 16.76 -5.19
N THR A 174 4.56 17.91 -4.60
CA THR A 174 4.61 18.15 -3.15
C THR A 174 3.23 18.10 -2.49
N PHE A 175 2.29 17.35 -3.08
CA PHE A 175 0.93 17.21 -2.52
C PHE A 175 0.95 16.63 -1.11
N LYS A 176 -0.01 17.04 -0.29
CA LYS A 176 -0.41 16.34 0.94
C LYS A 176 -1.59 15.42 0.62
N LEU A 177 -1.76 14.36 1.41
CA LEU A 177 -2.94 13.52 1.31
C LEU A 177 -4.17 14.30 1.79
N GLU A 178 -5.26 14.14 1.07
CA GLU A 178 -6.55 14.74 1.39
C GLU A 178 -7.56 13.64 1.71
N PRO A 179 -8.67 13.91 2.44
CA PRO A 179 -9.65 12.91 2.84
C PRO A 179 -10.15 11.97 1.74
N GLN A 180 -10.31 12.52 0.51
CA GLN A 180 -10.72 11.72 -0.66
C GLN A 180 -9.62 10.85 -1.25
N ASN A 181 -8.38 11.01 -0.79
CA ASN A 181 -7.19 10.28 -1.27
C ASN A 181 -6.76 9.16 -0.32
N VAL A 182 -7.58 8.82 0.65
CA VAL A 182 -7.26 7.80 1.65
C VAL A 182 -8.43 6.86 1.90
N MET A 183 -8.09 5.65 2.32
CA MET A 183 -9.02 4.68 2.88
C MET A 183 -8.84 4.69 4.39
N TYR A 184 -9.90 4.99 5.13
CA TYR A 184 -9.93 4.99 6.59
C TYR A 184 -10.16 3.60 7.12
N VAL A 185 -9.31 3.14 8.03
CA VAL A 185 -9.32 1.79 8.57
C VAL A 185 -9.56 1.82 10.08
N LEU A 186 -10.51 1.02 10.54
CA LEU A 186 -10.76 0.74 11.95
C LEU A 186 -10.51 -0.74 12.20
N LEU A 187 -9.73 -1.05 13.21
CA LEU A 187 -9.45 -2.41 13.66
C LEU A 187 -9.95 -2.58 15.10
N GLN A 188 -10.71 -3.63 15.35
CA GLN A 188 -11.04 -4.09 16.70
C GLN A 188 -10.38 -5.44 16.90
N TYR A 189 -9.51 -5.54 17.90
CA TYR A 189 -9.02 -6.80 18.42
C TYR A 189 -10.07 -7.33 19.39
N ILE A 190 -10.67 -8.46 19.06
CA ILE A 190 -11.78 -9.04 19.82
C ILE A 190 -11.38 -10.38 20.39
N LYS A 191 -12.02 -10.74 21.51
CA LYS A 191 -11.96 -12.07 22.14
C LYS A 191 -13.35 -12.64 22.21
N TRP A 192 -13.51 -13.88 21.75
CA TRP A 192 -14.79 -14.56 21.81
C TRP A 192 -15.16 -14.91 23.26
N LYS A 193 -16.43 -14.67 23.64
CA LYS A 193 -16.94 -15.07 24.98
C LYS A 193 -17.18 -16.57 25.08
N ASP A 194 -17.39 -17.23 23.95
CA ASP A 194 -17.48 -18.67 23.82
C ASP A 194 -16.45 -19.14 22.80
N PRO A 195 -15.22 -19.52 23.22
CA PRO A 195 -14.17 -19.94 22.30
C PRO A 195 -14.48 -21.21 21.52
N GLU A 196 -15.31 -22.09 22.05
CA GLU A 196 -15.73 -23.35 21.40
C GLU A 196 -16.95 -23.17 20.49
N GLY A 197 -17.50 -21.97 20.44
CA GLY A 197 -18.69 -21.63 19.65
C GLY A 197 -18.41 -21.58 18.16
N HIS A 198 -19.48 -21.37 17.37
CA HIS A 198 -19.37 -21.17 15.94
C HIS A 198 -19.00 -19.71 15.61
N HIS A 199 -17.75 -19.50 15.16
CA HIS A 199 -17.24 -18.17 14.84
C HIS A 199 -17.10 -17.96 13.33
N PRO A 200 -17.06 -16.67 12.85
CA PRO A 200 -16.63 -16.36 11.51
C PRO A 200 -15.24 -16.93 11.22
N LYS A 201 -15.07 -17.47 10.03
CA LYS A 201 -13.75 -17.97 9.62
C LYS A 201 -12.72 -16.85 9.63
N ILE A 202 -11.56 -17.15 10.17
CA ILE A 202 -10.42 -16.24 10.07
C ILE A 202 -10.00 -16.12 8.59
N ASP A 203 -9.56 -14.92 8.17
CA ASP A 203 -9.34 -14.50 6.79
C ASP A 203 -10.61 -14.53 5.93
N SER A 204 -11.76 -14.27 6.53
CA SER A 204 -12.99 -14.02 5.79
C SER A 204 -13.16 -12.53 5.48
N GLY A 205 -13.44 -12.22 4.21
CA GLY A 205 -13.72 -10.88 3.70
C GLY A 205 -15.17 -10.70 3.28
N TYR A 206 -15.75 -9.57 3.64
CA TYR A 206 -17.11 -9.13 3.31
C TYR A 206 -17.02 -7.86 2.46
N ASN A 207 -16.72 -8.05 1.18
CA ASN A 207 -16.27 -6.99 0.27
C ASN A 207 -17.29 -5.85 0.07
N TRP A 208 -18.58 -6.10 0.24
CA TRP A 208 -19.58 -5.03 0.13
C TRP A 208 -19.43 -3.99 1.24
N TRP A 209 -19.06 -4.43 2.47
CA TRP A 209 -18.76 -3.55 3.60
C TRP A 209 -17.28 -3.15 3.67
N LEU A 210 -16.41 -3.73 2.81
CA LEU A 210 -14.95 -3.65 2.94
C LEU A 210 -14.50 -4.03 4.36
N LEU A 211 -15.08 -5.11 4.88
CA LEU A 211 -14.88 -5.63 6.23
C LEU A 211 -14.26 -7.02 6.15
N TRP A 212 -13.45 -7.36 7.16
CA TRP A 212 -12.82 -8.68 7.26
C TRP A 212 -12.62 -9.11 8.69
N PHE A 213 -12.53 -10.43 8.90
CA PHE A 213 -11.99 -11.04 10.09
C PHE A 213 -10.61 -11.58 9.80
N GLY A 214 -9.61 -11.08 10.53
CA GLY A 214 -8.22 -11.53 10.42
C GLY A 214 -7.75 -12.22 11.69
N PRO A 215 -6.62 -12.95 11.64
CA PRO A 215 -6.03 -13.58 12.82
C PRO A 215 -5.50 -12.53 13.80
N SER A 216 -5.71 -12.80 15.09
CA SER A 216 -5.17 -12.03 16.20
C SER A 216 -3.98 -12.79 16.83
N TYR A 217 -3.23 -12.09 17.69
CA TYR A 217 -2.22 -12.73 18.54
C TYR A 217 -2.83 -13.52 19.71
N ASP A 218 -4.11 -13.35 19.99
CA ASP A 218 -4.90 -14.17 20.93
C ASP A 218 -5.56 -15.29 20.15
N LYS A 219 -5.36 -16.55 20.58
CA LYS A 219 -5.93 -17.74 19.93
C LYS A 219 -7.44 -17.78 19.97
N ASP A 220 -8.04 -17.22 21.04
CA ASP A 220 -9.49 -17.14 21.23
C ASP A 220 -10.07 -15.84 20.65
N GLY A 221 -9.32 -15.15 19.82
CA GLY A 221 -9.67 -13.85 19.29
C GLY A 221 -9.58 -13.75 17.78
N ALA A 222 -10.01 -12.59 17.30
CA ALA A 222 -9.88 -12.19 15.91
C ALA A 222 -9.64 -10.69 15.79
N ILE A 223 -9.24 -10.24 14.63
CA ILE A 223 -9.29 -8.82 14.25
C ILE A 223 -10.52 -8.60 13.39
N LEU A 224 -11.44 -7.76 13.84
CA LEU A 224 -12.52 -7.23 13.03
C LEU A 224 -12.07 -5.92 12.42
N GLY A 225 -11.71 -5.97 11.15
CA GLY A 225 -11.24 -4.82 10.38
C GLY A 225 -12.30 -4.30 9.42
N VAL A 226 -12.34 -2.99 9.23
CA VAL A 226 -13.18 -2.34 8.22
C VAL A 226 -12.44 -1.15 7.60
N GLY A 227 -12.49 -1.03 6.27
CA GLY A 227 -11.91 0.09 5.55
C GLY A 227 -12.96 0.81 4.72
N GLN A 228 -13.07 2.14 4.84
CA GLN A 228 -14.02 2.91 4.04
C GLN A 228 -13.39 4.18 3.50
N PRO A 229 -13.75 4.59 2.27
CA PRO A 229 -13.39 5.91 1.78
C PRO A 229 -14.19 6.99 2.50
N GLY A 230 -13.59 8.16 2.65
CA GLY A 230 -14.27 9.37 3.05
C GLY A 230 -14.10 9.76 4.50
N SER A 231 -14.32 8.86 5.48
CA SER A 231 -14.13 9.17 6.89
C SER A 231 -14.14 7.92 7.78
N TYR A 232 -13.65 8.05 9.01
CA TYR A 232 -13.82 7.03 10.05
C TYR A 232 -15.29 6.77 10.39
N GLU A 233 -16.14 7.79 10.30
CA GLU A 233 -17.57 7.64 10.53
C GLU A 233 -18.22 6.71 9.49
N ASN A 234 -17.78 6.77 8.23
CA ASN A 234 -18.22 5.83 7.21
C ASN A 234 -17.79 4.39 7.54
N ALA A 235 -16.56 4.21 8.02
CA ALA A 235 -16.08 2.90 8.44
C ALA A 235 -16.88 2.35 9.64
N LYS A 236 -17.17 3.20 10.62
CA LYS A 236 -18.02 2.85 11.77
C LYS A 236 -19.43 2.42 11.33
N LYS A 237 -20.09 3.21 10.48
CA LYS A 237 -21.41 2.88 9.94
C LYS A 237 -21.44 1.57 9.16
N ALA A 238 -20.41 1.32 8.33
CA ALA A 238 -20.31 0.05 7.60
C ALA A 238 -20.19 -1.15 8.55
N ARG A 239 -19.42 -1.01 9.64
CA ARG A 239 -19.29 -2.03 10.67
C ARG A 239 -20.62 -2.24 11.41
N GLU A 240 -21.29 -1.18 11.81
CA GLU A 240 -22.60 -1.25 12.50
C GLU A 240 -23.67 -1.90 11.62
N ASP A 241 -23.76 -1.53 10.33
CA ASP A 241 -24.68 -2.18 9.38
C ASP A 241 -24.36 -3.67 9.23
N PHE A 242 -23.09 -4.03 9.09
CA PHE A 242 -22.67 -5.44 9.05
C PHE A 242 -23.09 -6.19 10.31
N LEU A 243 -22.75 -5.68 11.50
CA LEU A 243 -23.05 -6.33 12.78
C LEU A 243 -24.55 -6.47 13.04
N SER A 244 -25.38 -5.54 12.55
CA SER A 244 -26.82 -5.63 12.67
C SER A 244 -27.45 -6.74 11.83
N ARG A 245 -26.73 -7.26 10.84
CA ARG A 245 -27.20 -8.24 9.84
C ARG A 245 -26.52 -9.60 9.95
N ALA A 246 -25.28 -9.61 10.37
CA ALA A 246 -24.50 -10.82 10.56
C ALA A 246 -24.79 -11.44 11.93
N ASN A 247 -24.96 -12.77 11.97
CA ASN A 247 -25.08 -13.50 13.23
C ASN A 247 -23.67 -13.71 13.80
N ILE A 248 -23.14 -12.67 14.47
CA ILE A 248 -21.82 -12.72 15.09
C ILE A 248 -21.96 -13.13 16.56
N PRO A 249 -21.23 -14.16 17.02
CA PRO A 249 -21.22 -14.57 18.42
C PRO A 249 -20.78 -13.44 19.35
N PRO A 250 -21.19 -13.45 20.63
CA PRO A 250 -20.78 -12.45 21.59
C PRO A 250 -19.25 -12.39 21.76
N TYR A 251 -18.70 -11.20 21.79
CA TYR A 251 -17.28 -10.96 21.95
C TYR A 251 -17.01 -9.77 22.89
N GLU A 252 -15.78 -9.65 23.33
CA GLU A 252 -15.23 -8.53 24.06
C GLU A 252 -14.22 -7.79 23.17
N ILE A 253 -14.23 -6.46 23.21
CA ILE A 253 -13.23 -5.64 22.52
C ILE A 253 -12.05 -5.43 23.44
N ILE A 254 -10.88 -5.96 23.06
CA ILE A 254 -9.65 -5.86 23.83
C ILE A 254 -8.89 -4.57 23.49
N LYS A 255 -8.90 -4.18 22.20
CA LYS A 255 -8.13 -3.03 21.69
C LYS A 255 -8.79 -2.50 20.42
N GLU A 256 -8.71 -1.18 20.21
CA GLU A 256 -9.07 -0.55 18.95
C GLU A 256 -7.89 0.21 18.37
N GLU A 257 -7.74 0.14 17.07
CA GLU A 257 -6.74 0.90 16.32
C GLU A 257 -7.40 1.65 15.17
N LYS A 258 -6.88 2.83 14.88
CA LYS A 258 -7.30 3.67 13.76
C LYS A 258 -6.10 3.93 12.86
N GLY A 259 -6.33 3.84 11.57
CA GLY A 259 -5.32 4.16 10.58
C GLY A 259 -5.96 4.54 9.26
N PHE A 260 -5.13 4.95 8.33
CA PHE A 260 -5.57 5.14 6.94
C PHE A 260 -4.43 4.74 6.02
N THR A 261 -4.77 4.40 4.78
CA THR A 261 -3.80 4.09 3.73
C THR A 261 -4.00 5.01 2.53
N PRO A 262 -2.92 5.44 1.85
CA PRO A 262 -3.03 6.24 0.64
C PRO A 262 -3.85 5.52 -0.44
N TYR A 263 -4.77 6.25 -1.04
CA TYR A 263 -5.65 5.76 -2.09
C TYR A 263 -5.65 6.69 -3.30
N ARG A 264 -4.44 6.96 -3.77
CA ARG A 264 -4.17 7.81 -4.93
C ARG A 264 -2.95 7.32 -5.70
N ARG A 265 -2.72 7.88 -6.88
CA ARG A 265 -1.48 7.63 -7.61
C ARG A 265 -0.26 8.22 -6.89
N PRO A 266 0.92 7.64 -7.08
CA PRO A 266 2.19 8.25 -6.70
C PRO A 266 2.41 9.63 -7.36
N PRO A 267 3.41 10.42 -6.91
CA PRO A 267 3.93 11.55 -7.69
C PRO A 267 4.33 11.08 -9.09
N PHE A 268 4.32 11.96 -10.08
CA PHE A 268 4.72 11.61 -11.45
C PHE A 268 6.20 11.24 -11.57
N SER A 269 7.03 11.74 -10.66
CA SER A 269 8.41 11.31 -10.47
C SER A 269 8.62 10.92 -9.00
N LEU A 270 9.37 9.85 -8.76
CA LEU A 270 9.79 9.40 -7.43
C LEU A 270 11.16 9.98 -7.06
N VAL A 271 11.90 10.52 -8.03
CA VAL A 271 13.28 10.99 -7.89
C VAL A 271 13.44 12.45 -8.28
N ALA A 272 14.40 13.11 -7.64
CA ALA A 272 14.93 14.42 -7.98
C ALA A 272 16.43 14.47 -7.66
N ASP A 273 17.08 15.63 -7.84
CA ASP A 273 18.50 15.82 -7.55
C ASP A 273 18.79 15.56 -6.05
N GLY A 274 19.56 14.50 -5.78
CA GLY A 274 19.86 14.07 -4.42
C GLY A 274 18.68 13.54 -3.62
N PHE A 275 17.57 13.15 -4.26
CA PHE A 275 16.34 12.78 -3.55
C PHE A 275 15.58 11.61 -4.17
N LEU A 276 15.00 10.77 -3.29
CA LEU A 276 14.05 9.69 -3.63
C LEU A 276 12.92 9.65 -2.60
N CYS A 277 11.66 9.44 -3.00
CA CYS A 277 10.58 9.12 -2.07
C CYS A 277 10.04 7.70 -2.29
N ILE A 278 9.72 7.01 -1.17
CA ILE A 278 9.25 5.62 -1.16
C ILE A 278 8.11 5.40 -0.15
N GLY A 279 7.46 4.27 -0.24
CA GLY A 279 6.40 3.87 0.68
C GLY A 279 5.19 4.81 0.64
N ASP A 280 4.57 5.01 1.79
CA ASP A 280 3.42 5.91 1.91
C ASP A 280 3.78 7.37 1.64
N ALA A 281 5.04 7.77 1.82
CA ALA A 281 5.52 9.11 1.42
C ALA A 281 5.43 9.33 -0.10
N ALA A 282 5.50 8.26 -0.88
CA ALA A 282 5.26 8.23 -2.32
C ALA A 282 3.85 7.73 -2.69
N ALA A 283 2.95 7.53 -1.71
CA ALA A 283 1.62 6.97 -1.90
C ALA A 283 1.63 5.60 -2.64
N ILE A 284 2.61 4.75 -2.33
CA ILE A 284 2.74 3.42 -2.92
C ILE A 284 1.94 2.41 -2.10
N THR A 285 0.77 2.07 -2.60
CA THR A 285 -0.12 1.11 -1.97
C THR A 285 -0.81 0.30 -3.06
N TYR A 286 -0.90 -1.01 -2.89
CA TYR A 286 -1.67 -1.86 -3.78
C TYR A 286 -3.16 -1.49 -3.67
N PRO A 287 -3.79 -1.00 -4.75
CA PRO A 287 -5.09 -0.33 -4.63
C PRO A 287 -6.25 -1.24 -4.20
N PHE A 288 -6.15 -2.55 -4.42
CA PHE A 288 -7.25 -3.47 -4.17
C PHE A 288 -7.28 -3.98 -2.73
N SER A 289 -6.12 -4.28 -2.14
CA SER A 289 -6.01 -4.85 -0.79
C SER A 289 -5.46 -3.89 0.26
N GLY A 290 -4.90 -2.74 -0.16
CA GLY A 290 -4.25 -1.79 0.75
C GLY A 290 -2.83 -2.19 1.17
N HIS A 291 -2.23 -3.24 0.61
CA HIS A 291 -0.88 -3.69 0.94
C HIS A 291 0.17 -2.68 0.44
N GLY A 292 0.73 -1.89 1.35
CA GLY A 292 1.75 -0.89 1.04
C GLY A 292 3.18 -1.41 1.22
N VAL A 293 3.40 -2.31 2.17
CA VAL A 293 4.74 -2.75 2.57
C VAL A 293 5.43 -3.54 1.47
N THR A 294 4.83 -4.64 1.06
CA THR A 294 5.37 -5.53 0.02
C THR A 294 5.42 -4.85 -1.36
N ALA A 295 4.46 -3.97 -1.64
CA ALA A 295 4.49 -3.11 -2.83
C ALA A 295 5.70 -2.17 -2.81
N THR A 296 6.04 -1.61 -1.65
CA THR A 296 7.21 -0.73 -1.49
C THR A 296 8.52 -1.50 -1.64
N TRP A 297 8.61 -2.75 -1.18
CA TRP A 297 9.83 -3.55 -1.33
C TRP A 297 10.23 -3.74 -2.80
N VAL A 298 9.27 -3.88 -3.70
CA VAL A 298 9.55 -3.94 -5.15
C VAL A 298 10.25 -2.66 -5.63
N LEU A 299 9.75 -1.49 -5.25
CA LEU A 299 10.42 -0.22 -5.58
C LEU A 299 11.81 -0.13 -4.93
N CYS A 300 11.94 -0.54 -3.68
CA CYS A 300 13.23 -0.52 -2.97
C CYS A 300 14.28 -1.39 -3.66
N MET A 301 13.91 -2.58 -4.15
CA MET A 301 14.82 -3.46 -4.90
C MET A 301 15.26 -2.82 -6.23
N ILE A 302 14.32 -2.21 -6.96
CA ILE A 302 14.63 -1.45 -8.19
C ILE A 302 15.61 -0.31 -7.86
N ALA A 303 15.27 0.50 -6.87
CA ALA A 303 16.04 1.69 -6.46
C ALA A 303 17.45 1.31 -6.01
N THR A 304 17.59 0.30 -5.15
CA THR A 304 18.91 -0.11 -4.63
C THR A 304 19.86 -0.58 -5.72
N ASN A 305 19.35 -1.23 -6.75
CA ASN A 305 20.20 -1.65 -7.88
C ASN A 305 20.74 -0.46 -8.69
N ILE A 306 19.96 0.60 -8.80
CA ILE A 306 20.36 1.82 -9.51
C ILE A 306 21.25 2.69 -8.62
N ILE A 307 20.82 2.96 -7.39
CA ILE A 307 21.58 3.72 -6.39
C ILE A 307 22.97 3.12 -6.20
N GLY A 308 23.08 1.79 -6.08
CA GLY A 308 24.36 1.11 -5.91
C GLY A 308 25.33 1.27 -7.11
N LYS A 309 24.81 1.50 -8.32
CA LYS A 309 25.66 1.87 -9.48
C LYS A 309 26.13 3.32 -9.39
N GLU A 310 25.19 4.21 -9.03
CA GLU A 310 25.45 5.65 -8.99
C GLU A 310 26.37 6.05 -7.84
N LEU A 311 26.34 5.33 -6.72
CA LEU A 311 27.25 5.55 -5.60
C LEU A 311 28.71 5.13 -5.89
N LYS A 312 28.96 4.29 -6.90
CA LYS A 312 30.32 3.93 -7.33
C LYS A 312 31.03 5.08 -8.06
N THR A 313 30.28 6.00 -8.60
CA THR A 313 30.83 7.16 -9.31
C THR A 313 30.90 8.38 -8.38
N GLU A 314 31.90 9.23 -8.57
CA GLU A 314 32.01 10.48 -7.82
C GLU A 314 30.95 11.51 -8.23
N GLY A 315 30.82 12.56 -7.43
CA GLY A 315 29.97 13.71 -7.69
C GLY A 315 28.52 13.52 -7.18
N TYR A 316 27.69 14.49 -7.53
CA TYR A 316 26.29 14.53 -7.13
C TYR A 316 25.45 13.46 -7.84
N ILE A 317 24.47 12.92 -7.13
CA ILE A 317 23.46 12.03 -7.71
C ILE A 317 22.32 12.90 -8.24
N THR A 318 22.26 13.06 -9.56
CA THR A 318 21.23 13.88 -10.21
C THR A 318 19.96 13.08 -10.50
N LYS A 319 18.88 13.76 -10.81
CA LYS A 319 17.61 13.17 -11.22
C LYS A 319 17.78 12.25 -12.44
N GLU A 320 18.57 12.66 -13.43
CA GLU A 320 18.84 11.88 -14.64
C GLU A 320 19.53 10.56 -14.31
N ARG A 321 20.48 10.58 -13.38
CA ARG A 321 21.19 9.37 -12.91
C ARG A 321 20.26 8.40 -12.19
N LEU A 322 19.21 8.88 -11.53
CA LEU A 322 18.20 8.08 -10.87
C LEU A 322 17.00 7.76 -11.75
N TRP A 323 16.93 8.29 -12.99
CA TRP A 323 15.73 8.26 -13.82
C TRP A 323 15.21 6.85 -14.09
N ASP A 324 16.08 5.88 -14.26
CA ASP A 324 15.73 4.47 -14.45
C ASP A 324 14.88 3.89 -13.30
N ILE A 325 14.89 4.49 -12.10
CA ILE A 325 13.98 4.08 -11.00
C ILE A 325 12.54 4.35 -11.43
N ASN A 326 12.27 5.56 -11.95
CA ASN A 326 10.94 5.90 -12.45
C ASN A 326 10.54 4.99 -13.62
N VAL A 327 11.43 4.83 -14.60
CA VAL A 327 11.15 4.02 -15.81
C VAL A 327 10.75 2.61 -15.43
N LYS A 328 11.56 1.93 -14.61
CA LYS A 328 11.31 0.54 -14.22
C LYS A 328 10.06 0.40 -13.34
N TYR A 329 9.85 1.32 -12.40
CA TYR A 329 8.69 1.28 -11.54
C TYR A 329 7.40 1.58 -12.31
N PHE A 330 7.35 2.70 -13.06
CA PHE A 330 6.11 3.13 -13.70
C PHE A 330 5.70 2.26 -14.88
N ARG A 331 6.65 1.66 -15.60
CA ARG A 331 6.32 0.76 -16.72
C ARG A 331 5.75 -0.60 -16.29
N ASP A 332 5.99 -1.03 -15.07
CA ASP A 332 5.49 -2.30 -14.53
C ASP A 332 4.48 -2.07 -13.39
N GLN A 333 4.94 -2.06 -12.15
CA GLN A 333 4.05 -1.98 -10.98
C GLN A 333 3.19 -0.71 -10.99
N GLY A 334 3.78 0.43 -11.35
CA GLY A 334 3.07 1.70 -11.45
C GLY A 334 1.93 1.67 -12.49
N ALA A 335 2.14 1.02 -13.65
CA ALA A 335 1.11 0.85 -14.67
C ALA A 335 -0.05 -0.01 -14.17
N LYS A 336 0.25 -1.15 -13.55
CA LYS A 336 -0.74 -2.05 -12.94
C LYS A 336 -1.54 -1.34 -11.85
N PHE A 337 -0.89 -0.62 -10.95
CA PHE A 337 -1.55 0.09 -9.85
C PHE A 337 -2.41 1.24 -10.33
N ALA A 338 -1.97 1.99 -11.34
CA ALA A 338 -2.77 3.06 -11.95
C ALA A 338 -4.05 2.50 -12.61
N ALA A 339 -3.96 1.36 -13.28
CA ALA A 339 -5.12 0.66 -13.84
C ALA A 339 -6.09 0.20 -12.75
N LEU A 340 -5.61 -0.50 -11.74
CA LEU A 340 -6.41 -1.00 -10.63
C LEU A 340 -7.11 0.13 -9.86
N LEU A 341 -6.40 1.22 -9.55
CA LEU A 341 -6.97 2.39 -8.90
C LEU A 341 -8.10 3.03 -9.72
N THR A 342 -8.05 2.90 -11.04
CA THR A 342 -9.09 3.38 -11.95
C THR A 342 -10.28 2.41 -11.99
N GLN A 343 -10.04 1.11 -12.08
CA GLN A 343 -11.07 0.07 -12.12
C GLN A 343 -11.94 0.05 -10.87
N LEU A 344 -11.35 0.25 -9.69
CA LEU A 344 -12.08 0.27 -8.42
C LEU A 344 -13.21 1.30 -8.41
N SER A 345 -13.07 2.42 -9.12
CA SER A 345 -14.16 3.40 -9.28
C SER A 345 -15.42 2.81 -9.95
N GLY A 346 -15.27 1.73 -10.70
CA GLY A 346 -16.38 1.02 -11.37
C GLY A 346 -17.20 0.14 -10.43
N VAL A 347 -16.58 -0.47 -9.42
CA VAL A 347 -17.24 -1.45 -8.53
C VAL A 347 -17.69 -0.86 -7.19
N LEU A 348 -17.07 0.20 -6.71
CA LEU A 348 -17.43 0.85 -5.44
C LEU A 348 -18.87 1.39 -5.37
N ASN A 349 -19.57 1.49 -6.50
CA ASN A 349 -20.95 1.93 -6.59
C ASN A 349 -21.95 0.75 -6.70
N PHE A 350 -21.51 -0.49 -6.67
CA PHE A 350 -22.39 -1.63 -6.74
C PHE A 350 -23.26 -1.70 -5.47
N ASN A 351 -24.54 -2.03 -5.66
CA ASN A 351 -25.40 -2.37 -4.55
C ASN A 351 -25.21 -3.84 -4.13
N GLU A 352 -25.82 -4.21 -3.02
CA GLU A 352 -25.78 -5.57 -2.47
C GLU A 352 -26.16 -6.66 -3.49
N LYS A 353 -27.22 -6.42 -4.27
CA LYS A 353 -27.70 -7.38 -5.27
C LYS A 353 -26.69 -7.61 -6.40
N GLU A 354 -26.00 -6.55 -6.81
CA GLU A 354 -24.96 -6.60 -7.81
C GLU A 354 -23.72 -7.31 -7.28
N TRP A 355 -23.28 -7.01 -6.05
CA TRP A 355 -22.19 -7.72 -5.38
C TRP A 355 -22.49 -9.22 -5.24
N ASN A 356 -23.70 -9.60 -4.77
CA ASN A 356 -24.13 -10.99 -4.70
C ASN A 356 -24.05 -11.68 -6.06
N TYR A 357 -24.50 -11.01 -7.12
CA TYR A 357 -24.46 -11.57 -8.45
C TYR A 357 -23.02 -11.75 -8.96
N PHE A 358 -22.17 -10.73 -8.80
CA PHE A 358 -20.78 -10.77 -9.25
C PHE A 358 -19.98 -11.88 -8.58
N LEU A 359 -20.09 -11.99 -7.27
CA LEU A 359 -19.41 -13.04 -6.50
C LEU A 359 -19.93 -14.45 -6.88
N LYS A 360 -21.24 -14.67 -6.84
CA LYS A 360 -21.85 -15.98 -7.15
C LYS A 360 -21.60 -16.46 -8.57
N LYS A 361 -21.32 -15.55 -9.50
CA LYS A 361 -21.04 -15.88 -10.92
C LYS A 361 -19.55 -15.90 -11.26
N GLY A 362 -18.67 -15.72 -10.26
CA GLY A 362 -17.23 -15.66 -10.47
C GLY A 362 -16.83 -14.56 -11.46
N LEU A 363 -17.37 -13.36 -11.30
CA LEU A 363 -17.05 -12.19 -12.11
C LEU A 363 -15.97 -11.31 -11.50
N ILE A 364 -15.72 -11.45 -10.18
CA ILE A 364 -14.64 -10.76 -9.44
C ILE A 364 -13.59 -11.78 -9.00
N TYR A 365 -14.02 -12.91 -8.44
CA TYR A 365 -13.15 -14.04 -8.10
C TYR A 365 -13.63 -15.27 -8.86
N GLN A 366 -12.72 -15.99 -9.50
CA GLN A 366 -13.07 -17.27 -10.07
C GLN A 366 -13.32 -18.29 -8.95
N THR A 367 -14.30 -19.15 -9.15
CA THR A 367 -14.58 -20.25 -8.23
C THR A 367 -13.96 -21.51 -8.79
N GLY A 368 -12.90 -22.00 -8.18
CA GLY A 368 -12.31 -23.31 -8.48
C GLY A 368 -12.94 -24.43 -7.67
N LYS A 369 -12.77 -25.68 -8.09
CA LYS A 369 -12.95 -26.84 -7.23
C LYS A 369 -11.79 -26.91 -6.24
N ASP A 370 -11.92 -27.70 -5.16
CA ASP A 370 -10.96 -27.72 -4.03
C ASP A 370 -9.48 -27.88 -4.44
N ASP A 371 -9.18 -28.48 -5.60
CA ASP A 371 -7.81 -28.67 -6.12
C ASP A 371 -7.34 -27.55 -7.06
N ASP A 372 -8.22 -26.60 -7.43
CA ASP A 372 -7.93 -25.54 -8.39
C ASP A 372 -8.45 -24.19 -7.87
N ILE A 373 -7.98 -23.82 -6.65
CA ILE A 373 -8.33 -22.58 -6.01
C ILE A 373 -7.56 -21.43 -6.69
N PRO A 374 -8.25 -20.46 -7.30
CA PRO A 374 -7.58 -19.40 -8.05
C PRO A 374 -6.77 -18.47 -7.13
N GLU A 375 -5.61 -18.03 -7.62
CA GLU A 375 -4.79 -17.00 -7.00
C GLU A 375 -5.25 -15.61 -7.51
N PRO A 376 -5.87 -14.77 -6.69
CA PRO A 376 -6.40 -13.47 -7.15
C PRO A 376 -5.33 -12.57 -7.78
N ASN A 377 -4.08 -12.68 -7.32
CA ASN A 377 -2.99 -11.83 -7.81
C ASN A 377 -2.48 -12.27 -9.19
N LYS A 378 -2.59 -13.57 -9.56
CA LYS A 378 -2.23 -14.04 -10.90
C LYS A 378 -3.28 -13.66 -11.94
N GLU A 379 -4.56 -13.65 -11.59
CA GLU A 379 -5.65 -13.30 -12.53
C GLU A 379 -5.55 -11.87 -13.06
N TYR A 380 -4.94 -10.94 -12.29
CA TYR A 380 -4.71 -9.56 -12.76
C TYR A 380 -3.49 -9.43 -13.67
N GLU A 381 -2.64 -10.45 -13.74
CA GLU A 381 -1.45 -10.47 -14.60
C GLU A 381 -1.71 -11.15 -15.95
N GLU A 382 -2.70 -12.04 -16.05
CA GLU A 382 -3.02 -12.77 -17.27
C GLU A 382 -4.04 -12.04 -18.15
N LYS A 383 -3.74 -11.90 -19.42
CA LYS A 383 -4.71 -11.41 -20.41
C LYS A 383 -5.84 -12.43 -20.57
N MET A 384 -7.05 -12.00 -20.28
CA MET A 384 -8.24 -12.84 -20.44
C MET A 384 -8.33 -13.39 -21.89
N SER A 385 -8.48 -14.70 -22.04
CA SER A 385 -8.69 -15.32 -23.35
C SER A 385 -10.01 -14.85 -24.00
N VAL A 386 -10.09 -14.88 -25.32
CA VAL A 386 -11.32 -14.49 -26.05
C VAL A 386 -12.54 -15.28 -25.58
N GLY A 387 -12.38 -16.58 -25.33
CA GLY A 387 -13.46 -17.43 -24.82
C GLY A 387 -13.90 -17.03 -23.39
N ALA A 388 -12.96 -16.67 -22.51
CA ALA A 388 -13.26 -16.16 -21.16
C ALA A 388 -13.97 -14.81 -21.23
N MET A 389 -13.56 -13.92 -22.14
CA MET A 389 -14.22 -12.64 -22.40
C MET A 389 -15.67 -12.82 -22.84
N ILE A 390 -15.93 -13.74 -23.79
CA ILE A 390 -17.30 -14.03 -24.25
C ILE A 390 -18.15 -14.57 -23.08
N LYS A 391 -17.64 -15.51 -22.30
CA LYS A 391 -18.34 -16.03 -21.12
C LYS A 391 -18.64 -14.94 -20.11
N PHE A 392 -17.70 -14.04 -19.88
CA PHE A 392 -17.89 -12.88 -18.99
C PHE A 392 -19.02 -11.99 -19.49
N LEU A 393 -19.01 -11.61 -20.77
CA LEU A 393 -20.04 -10.78 -21.38
C LEU A 393 -21.43 -11.44 -21.36
N MET A 394 -21.51 -12.76 -21.59
CA MET A 394 -22.77 -13.51 -21.48
C MET A 394 -23.32 -13.49 -20.05
N LYS A 395 -22.46 -13.65 -19.02
CA LYS A 395 -22.87 -13.54 -17.61
C LYS A 395 -23.42 -12.13 -17.32
N ILE A 396 -22.77 -11.08 -17.82
CA ILE A 396 -23.26 -9.69 -17.65
C ILE A 396 -24.61 -9.50 -18.32
N LEU A 397 -24.76 -9.92 -19.58
CA LEU A 397 -26.03 -9.82 -20.31
C LEU A 397 -27.17 -10.55 -19.58
N TRP A 398 -26.91 -11.77 -19.12
CA TRP A 398 -27.89 -12.54 -18.34
C TRP A 398 -28.26 -11.84 -17.04
N GLY A 399 -27.28 -11.23 -16.35
CA GLY A 399 -27.52 -10.44 -15.14
C GLY A 399 -28.40 -9.22 -15.37
N LEU A 400 -28.25 -8.55 -16.52
CA LEU A 400 -29.09 -7.43 -16.94
C LEU A 400 -30.53 -7.92 -17.24
N ILE A 401 -30.69 -8.99 -18.04
CA ILE A 401 -31.99 -9.58 -18.35
C ILE A 401 -32.74 -10.00 -17.09
N LYS A 402 -32.06 -10.63 -16.15
CA LYS A 402 -32.62 -11.06 -14.85
C LYS A 402 -32.75 -9.92 -13.84
N ARG A 403 -32.51 -8.68 -14.21
CA ARG A 403 -32.54 -7.49 -13.34
C ARG A 403 -31.70 -7.67 -12.04
N LYS A 404 -30.61 -8.43 -12.13
CA LYS A 404 -29.62 -8.57 -11.07
C LYS A 404 -28.55 -7.50 -11.13
N LEU A 405 -28.33 -6.91 -12.31
CA LEU A 405 -27.40 -5.84 -12.60
C LEU A 405 -28.15 -4.61 -13.14
N SER A 406 -27.65 -3.43 -12.89
CA SER A 406 -28.17 -2.18 -13.45
C SER A 406 -27.34 -1.73 -14.65
N LEU A 407 -28.01 -1.27 -15.70
CA LEU A 407 -27.35 -0.69 -16.88
C LEU A 407 -26.41 0.46 -16.49
N LYS A 408 -26.83 1.28 -15.52
CA LYS A 408 -26.04 2.43 -15.02
C LYS A 408 -24.69 1.99 -14.47
N ASN A 409 -24.66 0.97 -13.60
CA ASN A 409 -23.43 0.50 -12.98
C ASN A 409 -22.58 -0.32 -13.97
N MET A 410 -23.21 -1.06 -14.87
CA MET A 410 -22.47 -1.76 -15.95
C MET A 410 -21.80 -0.77 -16.90
N LYS A 411 -22.48 0.32 -17.28
CA LYS A 411 -21.86 1.41 -18.08
C LYS A 411 -20.67 2.04 -17.32
N ARG A 412 -20.80 2.25 -16.02
CA ARG A 412 -19.68 2.76 -15.18
C ARG A 412 -18.51 1.80 -15.16
N LEU A 413 -18.77 0.50 -14.96
CA LEU A 413 -17.74 -0.54 -14.96
C LEU A 413 -16.99 -0.61 -16.31
N ILE A 414 -17.73 -0.61 -17.42
CA ILE A 414 -17.15 -0.65 -18.79
C ILE A 414 -16.29 0.61 -19.01
N ASN A 415 -16.78 1.78 -18.65
CA ASN A 415 -16.04 3.04 -18.79
C ASN A 415 -14.78 3.06 -17.90
N ALA A 416 -14.88 2.58 -16.66
CA ALA A 416 -13.73 2.48 -15.75
C ALA A 416 -12.67 1.52 -16.29
N ASN A 417 -13.05 0.35 -16.80
CA ASN A 417 -12.14 -0.62 -17.42
C ASN A 417 -11.51 -0.09 -18.71
N GLY A 418 -12.29 0.61 -19.55
CA GLY A 418 -11.78 1.25 -20.76
C GLY A 418 -10.74 2.35 -20.44
N LEU A 419 -11.00 3.16 -19.42
CA LEU A 419 -10.05 4.18 -18.95
C LEU A 419 -8.82 3.55 -18.29
N ALA A 420 -9.00 2.52 -17.46
CA ALA A 420 -7.91 1.78 -16.83
C ALA A 420 -6.93 1.21 -17.86
N SER A 421 -7.44 0.59 -18.93
CA SER A 421 -6.61 0.07 -20.04
C SER A 421 -5.86 1.18 -20.79
N LYS A 422 -6.45 2.38 -20.93
CA LYS A 422 -5.76 3.54 -21.53
C LYS A 422 -4.65 4.04 -20.61
N ILE A 423 -4.92 4.17 -19.31
CA ILE A 423 -3.95 4.62 -18.31
C ILE A 423 -2.81 3.61 -18.22
N GLN A 424 -3.09 2.31 -18.13
CA GLN A 424 -2.06 1.28 -18.07
C GLN A 424 -1.11 1.37 -19.25
N ARG A 425 -1.64 1.35 -20.48
CA ARG A 425 -0.83 1.47 -21.71
C ARG A 425 -0.03 2.76 -21.79
N HIS A 426 -0.53 3.84 -21.21
CA HIS A 426 0.18 5.11 -21.14
C HIS A 426 1.35 5.04 -20.16
N TYR A 427 1.14 4.42 -18.98
CA TYR A 427 2.19 4.21 -17.98
C TYR A 427 3.25 3.20 -18.45
N GLU A 428 2.87 2.13 -19.15
CA GLU A 428 3.81 1.18 -19.79
C GLU A 428 4.77 1.87 -20.77
N LYS A 429 4.38 3.05 -21.27
CA LYS A 429 5.20 3.93 -22.13
C LYS A 429 5.80 5.11 -21.36
N PHE A 430 6.03 4.95 -20.05
CA PHE A 430 6.72 5.99 -19.29
C PHE A 430 8.03 6.35 -19.99
N PRO A 431 8.37 7.65 -20.18
CA PRO A 431 9.50 8.09 -21.00
C PRO A 431 10.84 7.56 -20.50
N GLN A 432 11.63 7.02 -21.41
CA GLN A 432 13.00 6.60 -21.13
C GLN A 432 13.89 7.80 -20.91
N ASN A 433 13.68 8.86 -21.68
CA ASN A 433 14.43 10.09 -21.60
C ASN A 433 13.67 11.13 -20.78
N PHE A 434 14.40 11.86 -19.97
CA PHE A 434 13.81 12.89 -19.13
C PHE A 434 13.15 14.04 -19.95
N GLU A 435 13.65 14.32 -21.12
CA GLU A 435 13.16 15.36 -22.04
C GLU A 435 11.69 15.17 -22.42
N ASP A 436 11.26 13.91 -22.58
CA ASP A 436 9.87 13.57 -22.95
C ASP A 436 8.91 13.57 -21.74
N PHE A 437 9.40 13.88 -20.55
CA PHE A 437 8.62 13.70 -19.31
C PHE A 437 7.48 14.70 -19.17
N GLU A 438 7.67 15.95 -19.58
CA GLU A 438 6.64 16.98 -19.45
C GLU A 438 5.40 16.65 -20.30
N ASP A 439 5.60 16.22 -21.54
CA ASP A 439 4.51 15.80 -22.44
C ASP A 439 3.78 14.57 -21.87
N TRP A 440 4.52 13.63 -21.30
CA TRP A 440 3.94 12.48 -20.65
C TRP A 440 3.08 12.90 -19.43
N VAL A 441 3.53 13.86 -18.63
CA VAL A 441 2.80 14.40 -17.47
C VAL A 441 1.51 15.09 -17.91
N ILE A 442 1.56 15.92 -18.97
CA ILE A 442 0.38 16.59 -19.52
C ILE A 442 -0.67 15.54 -19.90
N LYS A 443 -0.27 14.54 -20.67
CA LYS A 443 -1.16 13.46 -21.11
C LYS A 443 -1.68 12.63 -19.94
N THR A 444 -0.86 12.38 -18.93
CA THR A 444 -1.27 11.68 -17.71
C THR A 444 -2.36 12.47 -16.98
N LYS A 445 -2.21 13.78 -16.81
CA LYS A 445 -3.22 14.64 -16.18
C LYS A 445 -4.55 14.58 -16.90
N GLU A 446 -4.54 14.64 -18.25
CA GLU A 446 -5.75 14.52 -19.09
C GLU A 446 -6.48 13.18 -18.87
N LEU A 447 -5.73 12.08 -18.79
CA LEU A 447 -6.30 10.74 -18.54
C LEU A 447 -6.91 10.65 -17.15
N TRP A 448 -6.20 11.13 -16.12
CA TRP A 448 -6.71 11.12 -14.75
C TRP A 448 -7.92 12.05 -14.55
N ALA A 449 -8.01 13.16 -15.27
CA ALA A 449 -9.17 14.06 -15.25
C ALA A 449 -10.47 13.38 -15.73
N GLN A 450 -10.37 12.32 -16.55
CA GLN A 450 -11.52 11.51 -17.00
C GLN A 450 -12.04 10.56 -15.92
N LYS A 451 -11.25 10.31 -14.86
CA LYS A 451 -11.66 9.45 -13.74
C LYS A 451 -12.79 10.14 -12.96
N LYS A 452 -13.98 9.57 -13.02
CA LYS A 452 -15.08 10.02 -12.17
C LYS A 452 -14.79 9.63 -10.73
N VAL A 453 -14.75 10.59 -9.82
CA VAL A 453 -14.57 10.34 -8.39
C VAL A 453 -15.75 9.50 -7.89
N ALA A 454 -15.48 8.33 -7.34
CA ALA A 454 -16.51 7.43 -6.83
C ALA A 454 -17.21 7.97 -5.57
N VAL A 455 -16.56 8.91 -4.87
CA VAL A 455 -17.02 9.48 -3.60
C VAL A 455 -17.51 10.89 -3.85
N LYS A 456 -18.73 11.21 -3.41
CA LYS A 456 -19.22 12.59 -3.36
C LYS A 456 -18.25 13.45 -2.55
N LYS A 457 -18.00 14.71 -2.99
CA LYS A 457 -17.25 15.68 -2.17
C LYS A 457 -17.78 15.65 -0.75
N LEU A 458 -16.92 15.28 0.18
CA LEU A 458 -17.22 15.34 1.60
C LEU A 458 -16.96 16.77 2.10
N PRO A 459 -17.75 17.27 3.05
CA PRO A 459 -17.47 18.54 3.69
C PRO A 459 -16.11 18.44 4.42
N ASN A 460 -15.45 19.58 4.56
CA ASN A 460 -14.11 19.78 5.11
C ASN A 460 -13.80 18.89 6.33
N VAL A 461 -13.12 17.79 6.10
CA VAL A 461 -12.54 16.96 7.14
C VAL A 461 -11.01 17.07 6.99
N SER A 462 -10.36 17.56 8.02
CA SER A 462 -8.89 17.56 8.10
C SER A 462 -8.39 16.15 8.39
N ILE A 463 -7.30 15.75 7.76
CA ILE A 463 -6.58 14.53 8.14
C ILE A 463 -5.66 14.87 9.31
N GLU A 464 -5.89 14.24 10.46
CA GLU A 464 -4.95 14.28 11.59
C GLU A 464 -3.88 13.23 11.32
N TYR A 465 -2.66 13.69 11.17
CA TYR A 465 -1.46 12.85 11.00
C TYR A 465 -0.86 12.43 12.37
N ASN A 466 -1.71 12.18 13.36
CA ASN A 466 -1.25 11.80 14.70
C ASN A 466 -0.56 10.45 14.73
#